data_a14ddfb7d1ea1acbd8fac5be6dccab13
#
_entry.id   a14ddfb7d1ea1acbd8fac5be6dccab13
#
_cell.length_a   1.000
_cell.length_b   1.000
_cell.length_c   1.000
_cell.angle_alpha   90.00
_cell.angle_beta   90.00
_cell.angle_gamma   90.00
#
_symmetry.space_group_name_H-M   'P 1'
#
loop_
_entity.id
_entity.type
_entity.pdbx_description
1 polymer ?
#
loop_
_entity_poly.entity_id
_entity_poly.type
_entity_poly.pdbx_seq_one_letter_code
_entity_poly.pdbx_strand_id
1 'polypeptide(L)'
;MENKERSGIFPLLIATSYVLMIVMNALASLLPINGKTTGEVSDSYPNLFAPPGITFAVWGVIYLLLAGYVVYQFFVFSKNRDATTTFTLIRVGVLFVISSIFNIAWIVAWHFDFILISTVLIIALLICLILIALNFRNKKLTFREKLFVRLPFSIYFGWITVAVIANITILLVDIGWNQFGLPEALWTVLIILVGAAIASATMVFNKDYFYILPVAWAYVGIIFKHIDADGFNRRYPTVYFAAAIGIAMMFLAFIYSVILRKLPKHKEDQLPESDNSKDPSGEQT
;
A
#
# COMPACT_ATOMS: atom_id res chain seq x y z
N MET A 1 16.49 31.48 14.64
CA MET A 1 16.36 31.59 13.18
C MET A 1 16.35 30.20 12.50
N GLU A 2 17.19 29.30 12.90
CA GLU A 2 17.32 27.93 12.30
C GLU A 2 16.02 27.10 12.27
N ASN A 3 15.14 27.21 13.29
CA ASN A 3 13.85 26.48 13.32
C ASN A 3 12.80 27.04 12.36
N LYS A 4 12.90 28.31 11.95
CA LYS A 4 11.93 28.96 11.05
C LYS A 4 12.25 28.69 9.59
N GLU A 5 13.52 28.54 9.23
CA GLU A 5 13.95 28.15 7.88
C GLU A 5 13.65 26.68 7.58
N ARG A 6 13.87 25.78 8.55
CA ARG A 6 13.50 24.35 8.41
C ARG A 6 11.98 24.16 8.22
N SER A 7 11.15 25.06 8.72
CA SER A 7 9.69 24.95 8.62
C SER A 7 9.15 25.18 7.20
N GLY A 8 9.88 25.87 6.32
CA GLY A 8 9.45 26.19 4.94
C GLY A 8 10.05 25.25 3.88
N ILE A 9 11.32 24.90 4.03
CA ILE A 9 12.06 24.11 3.02
C ILE A 9 11.54 22.67 2.92
N PHE A 10 11.22 22.04 4.04
CA PHE A 10 10.82 20.64 4.05
C PHE A 10 9.45 20.38 3.39
N PRO A 11 8.37 21.13 3.68
CA PRO A 11 7.13 21.04 2.92
C PRO A 11 7.30 21.35 1.42
N LEU A 12 8.20 22.27 1.07
CA LEU A 12 8.50 22.58 -0.32
C LEU A 12 9.17 21.39 -1.04
N LEU A 13 10.11 20.71 -0.40
CA LEU A 13 10.73 19.49 -0.92
C LEU A 13 9.69 18.39 -1.17
N ILE A 14 8.76 18.18 -0.23
CA ILE A 14 7.64 17.24 -0.37
C ILE A 14 6.76 17.64 -1.57
N ALA A 15 6.40 18.93 -1.69
CA ALA A 15 5.59 19.43 -2.78
C ALA A 15 6.29 19.27 -4.14
N THR A 16 7.57 19.59 -4.22
CA THR A 16 8.36 19.44 -5.45
C THR A 16 8.45 17.97 -5.87
N SER A 17 8.74 17.05 -4.95
CA SER A 17 8.80 15.63 -5.27
C SER A 17 7.45 15.07 -5.73
N TYR A 18 6.34 15.53 -5.13
CA TYR A 18 4.99 15.21 -5.56
C TYR A 18 4.71 15.70 -6.97
N VAL A 19 5.00 16.98 -7.26
CA VAL A 19 4.76 17.57 -8.60
C VAL A 19 5.55 16.82 -9.66
N LEU A 20 6.82 16.53 -9.42
CA LEU A 20 7.65 15.77 -10.38
C LEU A 20 7.08 14.36 -10.60
N MET A 21 6.63 13.68 -9.54
CA MET A 21 6.00 12.38 -9.64
C MET A 21 4.71 12.43 -10.47
N ILE A 22 3.83 13.42 -10.21
CA ILE A 22 2.57 13.58 -10.96
C ILE A 22 2.84 13.91 -12.44
N VAL A 23 3.75 14.83 -12.71
CA VAL A 23 4.12 15.20 -14.08
C VAL A 23 4.61 13.97 -14.86
N MET A 24 5.49 13.17 -14.26
CA MET A 24 6.01 11.96 -14.90
C MET A 24 4.92 10.93 -15.19
N ASN A 25 4.02 10.70 -14.24
CA ASN A 25 2.90 9.76 -14.42
C ASN A 25 1.83 10.29 -15.38
N ALA A 26 1.60 11.60 -15.42
CA ALA A 26 0.72 12.23 -16.42
C ALA A 26 1.31 12.09 -17.83
N LEU A 27 2.61 12.35 -17.99
CA LEU A 27 3.29 12.13 -19.28
C LEU A 27 3.19 10.66 -19.71
N ALA A 28 3.38 9.70 -18.81
CA ALA A 28 3.26 8.28 -19.10
C ALA A 28 1.85 7.83 -19.51
N SER A 29 0.81 8.54 -19.04
CA SER A 29 -0.58 8.18 -19.31
C SER A 29 -1.21 8.97 -20.47
N LEU A 30 -0.81 10.25 -20.64
CA LEU A 30 -1.41 11.18 -21.62
C LEU A 30 -0.56 11.31 -22.89
N LEU A 31 0.75 11.29 -22.73
CA LEU A 31 1.71 11.29 -23.84
C LEU A 31 2.47 9.97 -23.74
N PRO A 32 2.08 8.95 -24.52
CA PRO A 32 2.63 7.60 -24.35
C PRO A 32 4.16 7.62 -24.50
N ILE A 33 4.84 7.46 -23.35
CA ILE A 33 6.31 7.35 -23.32
C ILE A 33 6.68 6.07 -24.07
N ASN A 34 7.63 6.17 -24.99
CA ASN A 34 8.00 5.04 -25.84
C ASN A 34 6.82 4.42 -26.63
N GLY A 35 5.80 5.25 -26.93
CA GLY A 35 4.65 4.85 -27.77
C GLY A 35 3.58 4.01 -27.07
N LYS A 36 3.67 3.80 -25.75
CA LYS A 36 2.72 3.01 -24.97
C LYS A 36 2.30 3.72 -23.69
N THR A 37 1.07 3.54 -23.26
CA THR A 37 0.61 3.88 -21.91
C THR A 37 1.04 2.81 -20.91
N THR A 38 0.95 3.11 -19.61
CA THR A 38 1.28 2.16 -18.52
C THR A 38 0.48 0.85 -18.63
N GLY A 39 -0.79 0.94 -19.01
CA GLY A 39 -1.65 -0.23 -19.22
C GLY A 39 -1.24 -1.04 -20.46
N GLU A 40 -0.92 -0.38 -21.58
CA GLU A 40 -0.49 -1.03 -22.82
C GLU A 40 0.86 -1.75 -22.65
N VAL A 41 1.77 -1.23 -21.84
CA VAL A 41 2.99 -1.96 -21.45
C VAL A 41 2.60 -3.25 -20.70
N SER A 42 1.68 -3.18 -19.75
CA SER A 42 1.18 -4.36 -19.03
C SER A 42 0.55 -5.38 -19.97
N ASP A 43 -0.25 -4.93 -20.94
CA ASP A 43 -0.91 -5.81 -21.91
C ASP A 43 0.05 -6.40 -22.97
N SER A 44 1.27 -5.83 -23.11
CA SER A 44 2.33 -6.38 -23.97
C SER A 44 2.93 -7.70 -23.43
N TYR A 45 2.68 -8.02 -22.17
CA TYR A 45 3.12 -9.26 -21.50
C TYR A 45 1.90 -10.11 -21.12
N PRO A 46 1.38 -10.97 -22.03
CA PRO A 46 0.17 -11.74 -21.78
C PRO A 46 0.27 -12.57 -20.51
N ASN A 47 -0.67 -12.37 -19.58
CA ASN A 47 -0.80 -13.13 -18.35
C ASN A 47 -2.24 -13.04 -17.83
N LEU A 48 -2.64 -13.99 -16.96
CA LEU A 48 -3.99 -14.08 -16.43
C LEU A 48 -4.21 -13.21 -15.17
N PHE A 49 -3.16 -12.60 -14.58
CA PHE A 49 -3.26 -11.80 -13.37
C PHE A 49 -3.52 -10.32 -13.64
N ALA A 50 -3.02 -9.78 -14.75
CA ALA A 50 -3.14 -8.35 -15.04
C ALA A 50 -4.61 -7.93 -15.27
N PRO A 51 -5.14 -6.94 -14.52
CA PRO A 51 -6.47 -6.39 -14.73
C PRO A 51 -6.52 -5.54 -16.01
N PRO A 52 -7.72 -5.18 -16.52
CA PRO A 52 -7.85 -4.33 -17.70
C PRO A 52 -7.38 -2.89 -17.42
N GLY A 53 -7.01 -2.16 -18.48
CA GLY A 53 -6.45 -0.81 -18.41
C GLY A 53 -7.25 0.17 -17.55
N ILE A 54 -8.59 0.08 -17.57
CA ILE A 54 -9.47 0.96 -16.76
C ILE A 54 -9.18 0.84 -15.24
N THR A 55 -8.68 -0.30 -14.78
CA THR A 55 -8.36 -0.53 -13.35
C THR A 55 -7.23 0.41 -12.89
N PHE A 56 -6.36 0.84 -13.79
CA PHE A 56 -5.29 1.80 -13.49
C PHE A 56 -5.81 3.22 -13.17
N ALA A 57 -7.09 3.52 -13.40
CA ALA A 57 -7.70 4.79 -13.01
C ALA A 57 -7.57 5.07 -11.49
N VAL A 58 -7.34 4.07 -10.66
CA VAL A 58 -7.06 4.22 -9.22
C VAL A 58 -5.85 5.14 -8.95
N TRP A 59 -4.91 5.28 -9.90
CA TRP A 59 -3.81 6.24 -9.78
C TRP A 59 -4.32 7.68 -9.61
N GLY A 60 -5.41 8.06 -10.31
CA GLY A 60 -6.03 9.36 -10.13
C GLY A 60 -6.52 9.61 -8.70
N VAL A 61 -7.11 8.60 -8.07
CA VAL A 61 -7.54 8.66 -6.67
C VAL A 61 -6.33 8.80 -5.73
N ILE A 62 -5.28 8.01 -5.96
CA ILE A 62 -4.03 8.06 -5.17
C ILE A 62 -3.43 9.47 -5.24
N TYR A 63 -3.30 10.04 -6.44
CA TYR A 63 -2.71 11.36 -6.62
C TYR A 63 -3.53 12.44 -5.96
N LEU A 64 -4.86 12.40 -6.06
CA LEU A 64 -5.73 13.35 -5.39
C LEU A 64 -5.57 13.29 -3.86
N LEU A 65 -5.52 12.09 -3.30
CA LEU A 65 -5.30 11.92 -1.86
C LEU A 65 -3.91 12.40 -1.42
N LEU A 66 -2.87 12.13 -2.21
CA LEU A 66 -1.51 12.60 -1.94
C LEU A 66 -1.41 14.14 -2.10
N ALA A 67 -2.19 14.78 -2.98
CA ALA A 67 -2.31 16.23 -3.02
C ALA A 67 -2.81 16.78 -1.68
N GLY A 68 -3.85 16.16 -1.12
CA GLY A 68 -4.35 16.50 0.21
C GLY A 68 -3.29 16.34 1.31
N TYR A 69 -2.46 15.30 1.23
CA TYR A 69 -1.31 15.12 2.14
C TYR A 69 -0.29 16.24 2.00
N VAL A 70 0.10 16.60 0.77
CA VAL A 70 1.08 17.68 0.51
C VAL A 70 0.58 19.02 1.05
N VAL A 71 -0.66 19.37 0.77
CA VAL A 71 -1.28 20.62 1.31
C VAL A 71 -1.31 20.58 2.84
N TYR A 72 -1.64 19.42 3.44
CA TYR A 72 -1.67 19.27 4.90
C TYR A 72 -0.30 19.50 5.53
N GLN A 73 0.82 19.14 4.87
CA GLN A 73 2.17 19.39 5.39
C GLN A 73 2.46 20.88 5.62
N PHE A 74 2.05 21.77 4.73
CA PHE A 74 2.22 23.22 4.92
C PHE A 74 1.49 23.71 6.17
N PHE A 75 0.28 23.23 6.45
CA PHE A 75 -0.46 23.58 7.66
C PHE A 75 0.17 23.00 8.94
N VAL A 76 0.77 21.85 8.85
CA VAL A 76 1.37 21.16 10.02
C VAL A 76 2.67 21.82 10.43
N PHE A 77 3.55 22.12 9.48
CA PHE A 77 4.85 22.73 9.77
C PHE A 77 4.75 24.22 10.15
N SER A 78 3.60 24.86 9.91
CA SER A 78 3.34 26.24 10.39
C SER A 78 2.94 26.31 11.86
N LYS A 79 2.65 25.20 12.55
CA LYS A 79 2.19 25.16 13.92
C LYS A 79 3.23 24.52 14.85
N ASN A 80 3.43 25.10 16.04
CA ASN A 80 4.23 24.47 17.09
C ASN A 80 3.55 23.17 17.54
N ARG A 81 4.22 22.04 17.34
CA ARG A 81 3.79 20.70 17.77
C ARG A 81 4.81 20.08 18.69
N ASP A 82 4.38 19.04 19.43
CA ASP A 82 5.28 18.23 20.24
C ASP A 82 6.36 17.56 19.37
N ALA A 83 7.54 17.36 19.95
CA ALA A 83 8.71 16.81 19.25
C ALA A 83 8.44 15.43 18.61
N THR A 84 7.66 14.58 19.29
CA THR A 84 7.35 13.22 18.81
C THR A 84 6.48 13.23 17.54
N THR A 85 5.46 14.10 17.51
CA THR A 85 4.60 14.29 16.33
C THR A 85 5.41 14.85 15.16
N THR A 86 6.23 15.89 15.43
CA THR A 86 7.10 16.50 14.43
C THR A 86 8.08 15.49 13.84
N PHE A 87 8.77 14.70 14.67
CA PHE A 87 9.69 13.67 14.22
C PHE A 87 9.00 12.63 13.32
N THR A 88 7.78 12.21 13.69
CA THR A 88 7.02 11.25 12.87
C THR A 88 6.67 11.82 11.49
N LEU A 89 6.23 13.07 11.43
CA LEU A 89 5.85 13.71 10.18
C LEU A 89 7.05 13.96 9.27
N ILE A 90 8.21 14.32 9.84
CA ILE A 90 9.47 14.43 9.09
C ILE A 90 9.85 13.07 8.50
N ARG A 91 9.83 12.00 9.31
CA ARG A 91 10.17 10.66 8.82
C ARG A 91 9.25 10.20 7.68
N VAL A 92 7.95 10.43 7.80
CA VAL A 92 6.98 10.12 6.72
C VAL A 92 7.25 10.97 5.49
N GLY A 93 7.55 12.26 5.65
CA GLY A 93 7.88 13.13 4.52
C GLY A 93 9.16 12.72 3.78
N VAL A 94 10.21 12.33 4.51
CA VAL A 94 11.45 11.81 3.90
C VAL A 94 11.17 10.52 3.12
N LEU A 95 10.43 9.57 3.72
CA LEU A 95 10.06 8.33 3.03
C LEU A 95 9.18 8.60 1.81
N PHE A 96 8.30 9.61 1.86
CA PHE A 96 7.50 10.02 0.73
C PHE A 96 8.36 10.59 -0.42
N VAL A 97 9.33 11.46 -0.12
CA VAL A 97 10.26 11.98 -1.15
C VAL A 97 11.03 10.83 -1.81
N ILE A 98 11.57 9.90 -1.02
CA ILE A 98 12.27 8.72 -1.53
C ILE A 98 11.33 7.86 -2.38
N SER A 99 10.10 7.61 -1.91
CA SER A 99 9.11 6.86 -2.66
C SER A 99 8.73 7.51 -3.99
N SER A 100 8.67 8.86 -4.04
CA SER A 100 8.41 9.60 -5.27
C SER A 100 9.53 9.44 -6.29
N ILE A 101 10.79 9.40 -5.84
CA ILE A 101 11.95 9.13 -6.71
C ILE A 101 11.87 7.71 -7.28
N PHE A 102 11.57 6.70 -6.43
CA PHE A 102 11.40 5.32 -6.92
C PHE A 102 10.22 5.18 -7.87
N ASN A 103 9.11 5.90 -7.63
CA ASN A 103 7.96 5.90 -8.54
C ASN A 103 8.33 6.47 -9.92
N ILE A 104 9.02 7.61 -9.98
CA ILE A 104 9.49 8.21 -11.23
C ILE A 104 10.44 7.25 -11.97
N ALA A 105 11.42 6.70 -11.28
CA ALA A 105 12.38 5.77 -11.88
C ALA A 105 11.69 4.49 -12.36
N TRP A 106 10.72 3.97 -11.58
CA TRP A 106 9.91 2.81 -11.94
C TRP A 106 9.14 3.05 -13.23
N ILE A 107 8.42 4.20 -13.36
CA ILE A 107 7.60 4.47 -14.56
C ILE A 107 8.47 4.58 -15.81
N VAL A 108 9.68 5.16 -15.69
CA VAL A 108 10.63 5.22 -16.80
C VAL A 108 11.10 3.81 -17.18
N ALA A 109 11.61 3.03 -16.22
CA ALA A 109 12.08 1.67 -16.49
C ALA A 109 10.98 0.78 -17.10
N TRP A 110 9.72 0.94 -16.61
CA TRP A 110 8.54 0.24 -17.10
C TRP A 110 8.25 0.52 -18.57
N HIS A 111 8.27 1.80 -19.00
CA HIS A 111 7.95 2.19 -20.38
C HIS A 111 9.07 1.89 -21.37
N PHE A 112 10.29 1.71 -20.90
CA PHE A 112 11.42 1.28 -21.75
C PHE A 112 11.67 -0.23 -21.69
N ASP A 113 10.70 -1.00 -21.19
CA ASP A 113 10.73 -2.48 -21.11
C ASP A 113 11.94 -3.01 -20.30
N PHE A 114 12.52 -2.19 -19.37
CA PHE A 114 13.54 -2.66 -18.41
C PHE A 114 12.85 -3.36 -17.23
N ILE A 115 12.20 -4.51 -17.49
CA ILE A 115 11.28 -5.17 -16.55
C ILE A 115 11.95 -5.58 -15.25
N LEU A 116 13.18 -6.11 -15.29
CA LEU A 116 13.93 -6.44 -14.06
C LEU A 116 14.20 -5.19 -13.20
N ILE A 117 14.63 -4.09 -13.83
CA ILE A 117 14.91 -2.84 -13.12
C ILE A 117 13.63 -2.26 -12.55
N SER A 118 12.54 -2.26 -13.32
CA SER A 118 11.24 -1.80 -12.86
C SER A 118 10.74 -2.61 -11.66
N THR A 119 10.96 -3.93 -11.66
CA THR A 119 10.61 -4.81 -10.54
C THR A 119 11.38 -4.45 -9.27
N VAL A 120 12.68 -4.21 -9.36
CA VAL A 120 13.49 -3.79 -8.20
C VAL A 120 13.03 -2.43 -7.67
N LEU A 121 12.76 -1.47 -8.56
CA LEU A 121 12.33 -0.12 -8.18
C LEU A 121 10.95 -0.11 -7.52
N ILE A 122 9.98 -0.89 -8.02
CA ILE A 122 8.64 -0.95 -7.41
C ILE A 122 8.67 -1.69 -6.07
N ILE A 123 9.56 -2.66 -5.88
CA ILE A 123 9.80 -3.30 -4.57
C ILE A 123 10.40 -2.28 -3.59
N ALA A 124 11.37 -1.47 -4.01
CA ALA A 124 11.93 -0.41 -3.17
C ALA A 124 10.87 0.64 -2.78
N LEU A 125 9.99 1.00 -3.72
CA LEU A 125 8.81 1.83 -3.46
C LEU A 125 7.89 1.18 -2.41
N LEU A 126 7.57 -0.10 -2.56
CA LEU A 126 6.76 -0.86 -1.60
C LEU A 126 7.37 -0.82 -0.19
N ILE A 127 8.69 -1.01 -0.06
CA ILE A 127 9.40 -0.93 1.21
C ILE A 127 9.21 0.45 1.88
N CYS A 128 9.32 1.55 1.12
CA CYS A 128 9.04 2.88 1.64
C CYS A 128 7.61 2.99 2.22
N LEU A 129 6.61 2.46 1.52
CA LEU A 129 5.22 2.49 1.97
C LEU A 129 4.97 1.60 3.19
N ILE A 130 5.60 0.43 3.27
CA ILE A 130 5.61 -0.42 4.47
C ILE A 130 6.16 0.36 5.67
N LEU A 131 7.31 1.02 5.52
CA LEU A 131 7.93 1.82 6.58
C LEU A 131 7.04 2.99 7.00
N ILE A 132 6.33 3.65 6.07
CA ILE A 132 5.33 4.67 6.37
C ILE A 132 4.17 4.07 7.18
N ALA A 133 3.60 2.95 6.76
CA ALA A 133 2.50 2.29 7.45
C ALA A 133 2.87 1.89 8.89
N LEU A 134 4.08 1.36 9.10
CA LEU A 134 4.60 0.99 10.41
C LEU A 134 4.75 2.19 11.36
N ASN A 135 5.04 3.40 10.85
CA ASN A 135 5.08 4.60 11.67
C ASN A 135 3.72 4.96 12.31
N PHE A 136 2.61 4.51 11.74
CA PHE A 136 1.26 4.83 12.24
C PHE A 136 0.59 3.69 13.00
N ARG A 137 1.14 2.48 13.00
CA ARG A 137 0.51 1.25 13.50
C ARG A 137 -0.05 1.37 14.91
N ASN A 138 0.69 1.96 15.85
CA ASN A 138 0.32 2.05 17.27
C ASN A 138 0.05 3.49 17.74
N LYS A 139 -0.11 4.44 16.80
CA LYS A 139 -0.31 5.85 17.16
C LYS A 139 -1.78 6.21 17.21
N LYS A 140 -2.14 7.04 18.19
CA LYS A 140 -3.45 7.69 18.24
C LYS A 140 -3.41 8.89 17.29
N LEU A 141 -4.01 8.73 16.11
CA LEU A 141 -4.10 9.79 15.12
C LEU A 141 -5.38 10.58 15.31
N THR A 142 -5.28 11.90 15.16
CA THR A 142 -6.44 12.80 15.03
C THR A 142 -7.23 12.49 13.74
N PHE A 143 -8.47 12.98 13.64
CA PHE A 143 -9.27 12.81 12.43
C PHE A 143 -8.55 13.36 11.18
N ARG A 144 -7.91 14.54 11.30
CA ARG A 144 -7.16 15.17 10.20
C ARG A 144 -5.95 14.34 9.78
N GLU A 145 -5.21 13.78 10.72
CA GLU A 145 -4.08 12.89 10.42
C GLU A 145 -4.52 11.58 9.78
N LYS A 146 -5.68 11.04 10.19
CA LYS A 146 -6.26 9.88 9.53
C LYS A 146 -6.63 10.19 8.08
N LEU A 147 -7.26 11.34 7.82
CA LEU A 147 -7.76 11.73 6.51
C LEU A 147 -6.64 12.16 5.56
N PHE A 148 -5.71 13.01 6.04
CA PHE A 148 -4.71 13.64 5.17
C PHE A 148 -3.33 12.99 5.20
N VAL A 149 -3.10 12.04 6.12
CA VAL A 149 -1.83 11.31 6.16
C VAL A 149 -2.08 9.80 6.00
N ARG A 150 -2.84 9.19 6.91
CA ARG A 150 -2.99 7.74 6.89
C ARG A 150 -3.73 7.23 5.64
N LEU A 151 -4.88 7.80 5.32
CA LEU A 151 -5.70 7.37 4.17
C LEU A 151 -4.95 7.42 2.83
N PRO A 152 -4.26 8.53 2.45
CA PRO A 152 -3.49 8.58 1.22
C PRO A 152 -2.46 7.44 1.10
N PHE A 153 -1.67 7.23 2.16
CA PHE A 153 -0.65 6.19 2.14
C PHE A 153 -1.24 4.78 2.23
N SER A 154 -2.38 4.59 2.89
CA SER A 154 -3.08 3.29 2.92
C SER A 154 -3.54 2.86 1.52
N ILE A 155 -4.19 3.77 0.79
CA ILE A 155 -4.65 3.50 -0.59
C ILE A 155 -3.44 3.30 -1.50
N TYR A 156 -2.42 4.14 -1.40
CA TYR A 156 -1.20 3.99 -2.20
C TYR A 156 -0.49 2.67 -1.92
N PHE A 157 -0.33 2.30 -0.64
CA PHE A 157 0.31 1.06 -0.22
C PHE A 157 -0.44 -0.18 -0.75
N GLY A 158 -1.76 -0.22 -0.61
CA GLY A 158 -2.56 -1.34 -1.12
C GLY A 158 -2.45 -1.49 -2.63
N TRP A 159 -2.46 -0.39 -3.39
CA TRP A 159 -2.26 -0.43 -4.83
C TRP A 159 -0.86 -0.91 -5.23
N ILE A 160 0.20 -0.41 -4.60
CA ILE A 160 1.58 -0.84 -4.89
C ILE A 160 1.80 -2.30 -4.51
N THR A 161 1.11 -2.85 -3.51
CA THR A 161 1.17 -4.29 -3.21
C THR A 161 0.71 -5.12 -4.41
N VAL A 162 -0.41 -4.76 -5.03
CA VAL A 162 -0.90 -5.44 -6.24
C VAL A 162 0.04 -5.20 -7.43
N ALA A 163 0.50 -3.96 -7.60
CA ALA A 163 1.39 -3.60 -8.69
C ALA A 163 2.73 -4.35 -8.63
N VAL A 164 3.27 -4.61 -7.44
CA VAL A 164 4.46 -5.47 -7.27
C VAL A 164 4.19 -6.90 -7.70
N ILE A 165 3.05 -7.48 -7.33
CA ILE A 165 2.67 -8.83 -7.76
C ILE A 165 2.55 -8.88 -9.28
N ALA A 166 1.89 -7.90 -9.89
CA ALA A 166 1.75 -7.79 -11.34
C ALA A 166 3.12 -7.63 -12.04
N ASN A 167 4.00 -6.79 -11.50
CA ASN A 167 5.33 -6.55 -12.06
C ASN A 167 6.21 -7.81 -11.98
N ILE A 168 6.16 -8.55 -10.86
CA ILE A 168 6.83 -9.85 -10.73
C ILE A 168 6.25 -10.87 -11.71
N THR A 169 4.93 -10.92 -11.90
CA THR A 169 4.29 -11.80 -12.86
C THR A 169 4.80 -11.50 -14.29
N ILE A 170 4.88 -10.22 -14.64
CA ILE A 170 5.40 -9.78 -15.95
C ILE A 170 6.89 -10.11 -16.09
N LEU A 171 7.70 -9.93 -15.04
CA LEU A 171 9.10 -10.36 -15.07
C LEU A 171 9.23 -11.86 -15.33
N LEU A 172 8.39 -12.69 -14.73
CA LEU A 172 8.41 -14.13 -14.95
C LEU A 172 8.02 -14.49 -16.39
N VAL A 173 7.09 -13.75 -17.00
CA VAL A 173 6.75 -13.90 -18.43
C VAL A 173 7.92 -13.45 -19.31
N ASP A 174 8.53 -12.30 -19.02
CA ASP A 174 9.63 -11.71 -19.78
C ASP A 174 10.86 -12.64 -19.86
N ILE A 175 11.21 -13.31 -18.74
CA ILE A 175 12.32 -14.28 -18.70
C ILE A 175 11.95 -15.67 -19.20
N GLY A 176 10.73 -15.88 -19.68
CA GLY A 176 10.27 -17.17 -20.21
C GLY A 176 10.16 -18.28 -19.17
N TRP A 177 9.79 -17.93 -17.92
CA TRP A 177 9.64 -18.91 -16.84
C TRP A 177 8.56 -19.96 -17.16
N ASN A 178 8.92 -21.24 -17.08
CA ASN A 178 8.06 -22.36 -17.45
C ASN A 178 7.03 -22.80 -16.40
N GLN A 179 6.82 -22.02 -15.35
CA GLN A 179 5.81 -22.26 -14.27
C GLN A 179 5.97 -23.61 -13.57
N PHE A 180 7.19 -24.20 -13.57
CA PHE A 180 7.46 -25.58 -13.13
C PHE A 180 6.61 -26.63 -13.85
N GLY A 181 6.18 -26.33 -15.09
CA GLY A 181 5.34 -27.22 -15.89
C GLY A 181 3.85 -27.24 -15.46
N LEU A 182 3.44 -26.39 -14.53
CA LEU A 182 2.03 -26.28 -14.11
C LEU A 182 1.24 -25.35 -15.04
N PRO A 183 -0.09 -25.54 -15.17
CA PRO A 183 -0.93 -24.65 -15.96
C PRO A 183 -0.92 -23.22 -15.45
N GLU A 184 -0.87 -22.23 -16.36
CA GLU A 184 -0.88 -20.80 -16.02
C GLU A 184 -2.05 -20.40 -15.11
N ALA A 185 -3.26 -20.96 -15.39
CA ALA A 185 -4.44 -20.69 -14.57
C ALA A 185 -4.25 -21.12 -13.10
N LEU A 186 -3.56 -22.24 -12.84
CA LEU A 186 -3.28 -22.70 -11.48
C LEU A 186 -2.34 -21.75 -10.76
N TRP A 187 -1.27 -21.29 -11.42
CA TRP A 187 -0.36 -20.28 -10.85
C TRP A 187 -1.07 -18.97 -10.55
N THR A 188 -1.92 -18.52 -11.46
CA THR A 188 -2.70 -17.30 -11.25
C THR A 188 -3.64 -17.43 -10.06
N VAL A 189 -4.33 -18.57 -9.91
CA VAL A 189 -5.16 -18.86 -8.72
C VAL A 189 -4.32 -18.77 -7.44
N LEU A 190 -3.14 -19.41 -7.40
CA LEU A 190 -2.25 -19.37 -6.24
C LEU A 190 -1.81 -17.95 -5.91
N ILE A 191 -1.38 -17.17 -6.90
CA ILE A 191 -0.94 -15.77 -6.71
C ILE A 191 -2.10 -14.91 -6.18
N ILE A 192 -3.32 -15.05 -6.70
CA ILE A 192 -4.51 -14.34 -6.23
C ILE A 192 -4.80 -14.67 -4.77
N LEU A 193 -4.81 -15.96 -4.40
CA LEU A 193 -5.11 -16.37 -3.02
C LEU A 193 -4.01 -15.93 -2.04
N VAL A 194 -2.73 -16.05 -2.43
CA VAL A 194 -1.60 -15.54 -1.64
C VAL A 194 -1.68 -14.02 -1.50
N GLY A 195 -1.97 -13.29 -2.58
CA GLY A 195 -2.17 -11.84 -2.54
C GLY A 195 -3.32 -11.41 -1.61
N ALA A 196 -4.45 -12.13 -1.62
CA ALA A 196 -5.56 -11.91 -0.71
C ALA A 196 -5.19 -12.18 0.75
N ALA A 197 -4.41 -13.24 1.02
CA ALA A 197 -3.91 -13.56 2.35
C ALA A 197 -2.95 -12.48 2.86
N ILE A 198 -2.01 -12.03 2.04
CA ILE A 198 -1.11 -10.91 2.36
C ILE A 198 -1.91 -9.64 2.65
N ALA A 199 -2.90 -9.32 1.82
CA ALA A 199 -3.74 -8.14 2.01
C ALA A 199 -4.53 -8.20 3.32
N SER A 200 -5.15 -9.34 3.62
CA SER A 200 -5.89 -9.57 4.86
C SER A 200 -4.99 -9.47 6.09
N ALA A 201 -3.84 -10.13 6.07
CA ALA A 201 -2.85 -10.10 7.16
C ALA A 201 -2.31 -8.68 7.39
N THR A 202 -1.95 -7.96 6.32
CA THR A 202 -1.44 -6.57 6.39
C THR A 202 -2.47 -5.61 6.97
N MET A 203 -3.73 -5.73 6.56
CA MET A 203 -4.84 -4.94 7.10
C MET A 203 -5.01 -5.17 8.60
N VAL A 204 -5.07 -6.42 9.04
CA VAL A 204 -5.23 -6.79 10.46
C VAL A 204 -4.04 -6.33 11.28
N PHE A 205 -2.82 -6.60 10.81
CA PHE A 205 -1.57 -6.25 11.48
C PHE A 205 -1.38 -4.75 11.67
N ASN A 206 -1.63 -3.94 10.62
CA ASN A 206 -1.53 -2.49 10.68
C ASN A 206 -2.78 -1.82 11.26
N LYS A 207 -3.87 -2.57 11.49
CA LYS A 207 -5.19 -2.04 11.87
C LYS A 207 -5.67 -0.96 10.88
N ASP A 208 -5.50 -1.23 9.58
CA ASP A 208 -5.72 -0.29 8.49
C ASP A 208 -6.68 -0.84 7.45
N TYR A 209 -7.93 -0.43 7.55
CA TYR A 209 -9.00 -0.94 6.69
C TYR A 209 -9.00 -0.38 5.27
N PHE A 210 -8.42 0.80 5.07
CA PHE A 210 -8.38 1.43 3.75
C PHE A 210 -7.39 0.75 2.80
N TYR A 211 -6.40 0.05 3.35
CA TYR A 211 -5.39 -0.67 2.59
C TYR A 211 -5.95 -1.73 1.64
N ILE A 212 -7.04 -2.42 2.03
CA ILE A 212 -7.61 -3.49 1.19
C ILE A 212 -8.46 -2.97 0.02
N LEU A 213 -8.88 -1.70 0.03
CA LEU A 213 -9.76 -1.16 -1.01
C LEU A 213 -9.16 -1.23 -2.41
N PRO A 214 -7.92 -0.75 -2.66
CA PRO A 214 -7.32 -0.87 -3.98
C PRO A 214 -6.96 -2.30 -4.36
N VAL A 215 -6.70 -3.19 -3.40
CA VAL A 215 -6.49 -4.62 -3.66
C VAL A 215 -7.80 -5.26 -4.15
N ALA A 216 -8.91 -4.99 -3.45
CA ALA A 216 -10.22 -5.46 -3.88
C ALA A 216 -10.62 -4.89 -5.25
N TRP A 217 -10.32 -3.60 -5.51
CA TRP A 217 -10.52 -2.97 -6.81
C TRP A 217 -9.76 -3.69 -7.93
N ALA A 218 -8.49 -4.04 -7.71
CA ALA A 218 -7.72 -4.81 -8.69
C ALA A 218 -8.34 -6.19 -8.96
N TYR A 219 -8.82 -6.88 -7.91
CA TYR A 219 -9.48 -8.18 -8.07
C TYR A 219 -10.82 -8.08 -8.81
N VAL A 220 -11.58 -7.01 -8.58
CA VAL A 220 -12.77 -6.70 -9.38
C VAL A 220 -12.36 -6.53 -10.85
N GLY A 221 -11.27 -5.81 -11.14
CA GLY A 221 -10.72 -5.68 -12.48
C GLY A 221 -10.34 -7.02 -13.10
N ILE A 222 -9.68 -7.91 -12.35
CA ILE A 222 -9.37 -9.28 -12.83
C ILE A 222 -10.64 -10.03 -13.19
N ILE A 223 -11.69 -9.97 -12.33
CA ILE A 223 -12.98 -10.61 -12.61
C ILE A 223 -13.56 -10.06 -13.93
N PHE A 224 -13.59 -8.74 -14.12
CA PHE A 224 -14.10 -8.12 -15.34
C PHE A 224 -13.33 -8.61 -16.57
N LYS A 225 -11.99 -8.57 -16.57
CA LYS A 225 -11.17 -9.03 -17.71
C LYS A 225 -11.45 -10.49 -18.07
N HIS A 226 -11.77 -11.34 -17.07
CA HIS A 226 -12.04 -12.76 -17.32
C HIS A 226 -13.46 -13.04 -17.79
N ILE A 227 -14.44 -12.18 -17.46
CA ILE A 227 -15.84 -12.36 -17.83
C ILE A 227 -16.15 -11.70 -19.18
N ASP A 228 -15.50 -10.56 -19.45
CA ASP A 228 -15.73 -9.73 -20.63
C ASP A 228 -15.46 -10.50 -21.91
N ALA A 229 -16.32 -10.28 -22.92
CA ALA A 229 -16.19 -10.86 -24.26
C ALA A 229 -14.90 -10.41 -24.98
N ASP A 230 -14.51 -9.14 -24.77
CA ASP A 230 -13.26 -8.55 -25.31
C ASP A 230 -12.02 -8.93 -24.49
N GLY A 231 -12.21 -9.59 -23.34
CA GLY A 231 -11.16 -10.12 -22.49
C GLY A 231 -10.91 -11.61 -22.70
N PHE A 232 -11.00 -12.39 -21.62
CA PHE A 232 -10.82 -13.85 -21.69
C PHE A 232 -12.12 -14.62 -21.95
N ASN A 233 -13.25 -13.95 -22.09
CA ASN A 233 -14.56 -14.52 -22.44
C ASN A 233 -14.89 -15.80 -21.64
N ARG A 234 -14.74 -15.72 -20.30
CA ARG A 234 -14.99 -16.81 -19.33
C ARG A 234 -14.16 -18.09 -19.54
N ARG A 235 -13.07 -18.01 -20.32
CA ARG A 235 -12.20 -19.16 -20.61
C ARG A 235 -11.53 -19.76 -19.38
N TYR A 236 -11.30 -18.95 -18.32
CA TYR A 236 -10.60 -19.36 -17.12
C TYR A 236 -11.48 -19.17 -15.86
N PRO A 237 -12.51 -20.02 -15.64
CA PRO A 237 -13.44 -19.84 -14.53
C PRO A 237 -12.77 -19.93 -13.16
N THR A 238 -11.76 -20.76 -13.00
CA THR A 238 -11.02 -20.89 -11.74
C THR A 238 -10.36 -19.58 -11.31
N VAL A 239 -9.90 -18.74 -12.26
CA VAL A 239 -9.23 -17.47 -11.96
C VAL A 239 -10.21 -16.43 -11.43
N TYR A 240 -11.34 -16.20 -12.10
CA TYR A 240 -12.29 -15.19 -11.61
C TYR A 240 -13.02 -15.66 -10.34
N PHE A 241 -13.24 -16.95 -10.14
CA PHE A 241 -13.73 -17.47 -8.86
C PHE A 241 -12.69 -17.30 -7.74
N ALA A 242 -11.40 -17.53 -8.00
CA ALA A 242 -10.34 -17.27 -7.03
C ALA A 242 -10.28 -15.78 -6.63
N ALA A 243 -10.44 -14.86 -7.60
CA ALA A 243 -10.50 -13.44 -7.31
C ALA A 243 -11.74 -13.07 -6.45
N ALA A 244 -12.91 -13.64 -6.72
CA ALA A 244 -14.10 -13.47 -5.90
C ALA A 244 -13.91 -14.02 -4.47
N ILE A 245 -13.30 -15.20 -4.34
CA ILE A 245 -12.92 -15.80 -3.04
C ILE A 245 -11.93 -14.88 -2.30
N GLY A 246 -10.95 -14.31 -3.01
CA GLY A 246 -9.98 -13.37 -2.43
C GLY A 246 -10.66 -12.12 -1.87
N ILE A 247 -11.64 -11.55 -2.57
CA ILE A 247 -12.44 -10.42 -2.08
C ILE A 247 -13.22 -10.85 -0.82
N ALA A 248 -13.85 -12.03 -0.83
CA ALA A 248 -14.57 -12.54 0.32
C ALA A 248 -13.64 -12.77 1.54
N MET A 249 -12.42 -13.29 1.33
CA MET A 249 -11.41 -13.43 2.38
C MET A 249 -11.05 -12.08 3.02
N MET A 250 -10.81 -11.04 2.20
CA MET A 250 -10.52 -9.69 2.70
C MET A 250 -11.69 -9.12 3.49
N PHE A 251 -12.92 -9.33 3.03
CA PHE A 251 -14.13 -8.88 3.72
C PHE A 251 -14.34 -9.60 5.06
N LEU A 252 -14.15 -10.90 5.11
CA LEU A 252 -14.21 -11.68 6.36
C LEU A 252 -13.13 -11.25 7.35
N ALA A 253 -11.91 -11.00 6.88
CA ALA A 253 -10.82 -10.48 7.71
C ALA A 253 -11.14 -9.08 8.25
N PHE A 254 -11.80 -8.23 7.45
CA PHE A 254 -12.30 -6.93 7.91
C PHE A 254 -13.32 -7.06 9.03
N ILE A 255 -14.36 -7.91 8.84
CA ILE A 255 -15.38 -8.18 9.87
C ILE A 255 -14.73 -8.69 11.15
N TYR A 256 -13.86 -9.68 11.04
CA TYR A 256 -13.10 -10.24 12.17
C TYR A 256 -12.32 -9.15 12.92
N SER A 257 -11.61 -8.29 12.20
CA SER A 257 -10.83 -7.20 12.79
C SER A 257 -11.70 -6.16 13.51
N VAL A 258 -12.92 -5.88 12.98
CA VAL A 258 -13.88 -4.96 13.63
C VAL A 258 -14.45 -5.57 14.90
N ILE A 259 -14.81 -6.86 14.87
CA ILE A 259 -15.35 -7.59 16.05
C ILE A 259 -14.30 -7.62 17.17
N LEU A 260 -13.06 -8.01 16.88
CA LEU A 260 -11.98 -8.06 17.87
C LEU A 260 -11.73 -6.71 18.57
N ARG A 261 -11.94 -5.59 17.87
CA ARG A 261 -11.79 -4.25 18.47
C ARG A 261 -12.90 -3.89 19.46
N LYS A 262 -14.07 -4.54 19.34
CA LYS A 262 -15.23 -4.28 20.22
C LYS A 262 -15.22 -5.17 21.46
N LEU A 263 -14.46 -6.26 21.46
CA LEU A 263 -14.33 -7.14 22.63
C LEU A 263 -13.55 -6.40 23.73
N PRO A 264 -14.08 -6.38 24.99
CA PRO A 264 -13.34 -5.80 26.11
C PRO A 264 -12.01 -6.55 26.25
N LYS A 265 -10.91 -5.81 26.36
CA LYS A 265 -9.63 -6.40 26.75
C LYS A 265 -9.83 -7.06 28.12
N HIS A 266 -9.76 -8.36 28.20
CA HIS A 266 -9.72 -9.07 29.47
C HIS A 266 -8.56 -8.44 30.29
N LYS A 267 -8.90 -7.99 31.53
CA LYS A 267 -7.94 -7.52 32.51
C LYS A 267 -7.08 -8.72 32.96
N GLU A 268 -6.00 -8.94 32.26
CA GLU A 268 -5.02 -10.00 32.59
C GLU A 268 -3.88 -9.46 33.47
N ASP A 269 -4.06 -8.30 34.13
CA ASP A 269 -3.08 -7.70 35.05
C ASP A 269 -3.77 -7.21 36.35
N GLN A 270 -4.40 -8.14 37.06
CA GLN A 270 -4.62 -7.99 38.51
C GLN A 270 -4.23 -9.29 39.19
N LEU A 271 -2.93 -9.60 39.16
CA LEU A 271 -2.36 -10.36 40.26
C LEU A 271 -2.45 -9.47 41.48
N PRO A 272 -3.10 -9.90 42.60
CA PRO A 272 -3.09 -9.10 43.83
C PRO A 272 -1.64 -8.97 44.28
N GLU A 273 -1.20 -7.72 44.44
CA GLU A 273 0.02 -7.43 45.18
C GLU A 273 -0.04 -8.23 46.49
N SER A 274 0.86 -9.19 46.65
CA SER A 274 1.01 -9.92 47.89
C SER A 274 1.34 -8.90 49.00
N ASP A 275 0.36 -8.70 49.90
CA ASP A 275 0.52 -7.94 51.09
C ASP A 275 1.60 -8.59 52.00
N ASN A 276 2.83 -8.14 51.80
CA ASN A 276 4.00 -8.50 52.58
C ASN A 276 4.23 -7.54 53.78
N SER A 277 3.15 -6.98 54.36
CA SER A 277 3.19 -6.22 55.59
C SER A 277 2.80 -7.08 56.79
N LYS A 278 3.47 -8.17 57.06
CA LYS A 278 3.53 -8.82 58.39
C LYS A 278 5.00 -9.03 58.75
N ASP A 279 5.57 -7.98 59.32
CA ASP A 279 6.76 -8.10 60.14
C ASP A 279 6.34 -8.61 61.55
N PRO A 280 6.78 -9.79 61.99
CA PRO A 280 6.59 -10.25 63.35
C PRO A 280 7.92 -10.16 64.11
N SER A 281 8.35 -8.97 64.43
CA SER A 281 9.45 -8.76 65.39
C SER A 281 9.05 -7.74 66.45
N GLY A 282 8.15 -8.12 67.28
CA GLY A 282 7.90 -7.50 68.60
C GLY A 282 7.89 -8.59 69.65
N GLU A 283 9.04 -8.87 70.27
CA GLU A 283 9.19 -9.40 71.66
C GLU A 283 10.66 -9.36 72.02
N GLN A 284 11.03 -8.44 72.89
CA GLN A 284 11.33 -8.57 74.36
C GLN A 284 12.56 -9.45 74.60
N THR A 285 13.64 -8.90 75.05
CA THR A 285 14.13 -8.56 76.40
C THR A 285 15.45 -7.87 76.29
#